data_e3b424f769d6bbb0f756b62ebee7bc2c
#
_entry.id   e3b424f769d6bbb0f756b62ebee7bc2c
#
_cell.length_a   1.000
_cell.length_b   1.000
_cell.length_c   1.000
_cell.angle_alpha   90.00
_cell.angle_beta   90.00
_cell.angle_gamma   90.00
#
_symmetry.space_group_name_H-M   'P 1'
#
loop_
_entity.id
_entity.type
_entity.pdbx_description
1 polymer ?
#
loop_
_entity_poly.entity_id
_entity_poly.type
_entity_poly.pdbx_seq_one_letter_code
_entity_poly.pdbx_strand_id
1 'polypeptide(L)'
;MSASLVGSEMCIRDSVNPSGKLTMTFPKNVGQIPLFYNHKNTGRPLAEGKWFQKFRSNYLDVDNEPLYPFGYGLSYTTFSYSDITLDQSSMNINGEITATVTVTNTGKRDGAEVVQLYIRDLVGSVTRPVKELKGFEKIFLKAGEARQVSFKITSDMLKFYNYNLDFVCEPGDFEVMIGTDSRNVNKTLFALH
;
A
#
# COMPACT_ATOMS: atom_id res chain seq x y z
N MET A 1 36.40 21.58 -4.29
CA MET A 1 35.01 21.53 -3.78
C MET A 1 34.44 20.11 -3.58
N SER A 2 35.16 19.07 -3.88
CA SER A 2 34.68 17.67 -3.80
C SER A 2 34.85 17.00 -2.43
N ALA A 3 35.77 17.46 -1.58
CA ALA A 3 36.08 16.79 -0.31
C ALA A 3 34.98 16.92 0.77
N SER A 4 34.20 18.01 0.78
CA SER A 4 33.11 18.22 1.75
C SER A 4 31.87 17.38 1.46
N LEU A 5 31.58 17.12 0.18
CA LEU A 5 30.47 16.26 -0.24
C LEU A 5 30.75 14.79 0.04
N VAL A 6 31.97 14.32 -0.17
CA VAL A 6 32.38 12.93 0.09
C VAL A 6 32.30 12.60 1.59
N GLY A 7 32.67 13.49 2.47
CA GLY A 7 32.58 13.26 3.93
C GLY A 7 31.15 13.17 4.43
N SER A 8 30.24 14.02 3.96
CA SER A 8 28.83 13.97 4.35
C SER A 8 28.10 12.75 3.74
N GLU A 9 28.47 12.35 2.55
CA GLU A 9 27.89 11.18 1.90
C GLU A 9 28.30 9.88 2.61
N MET A 10 29.55 9.76 3.05
CA MET A 10 30.01 8.62 3.88
C MET A 10 29.27 8.56 5.22
N CYS A 11 29.11 9.66 5.93
CA CYS A 11 28.39 9.69 7.21
C CYS A 11 26.93 9.25 7.06
N ILE A 12 26.25 9.64 5.99
CA ILE A 12 24.86 9.26 5.75
C ILE A 12 24.79 7.76 5.43
N ARG A 13 25.70 7.24 4.61
CA ARG A 13 25.70 5.82 4.20
C ARG A 13 26.08 4.87 5.34
N ASP A 14 26.94 5.28 6.23
CA ASP A 14 27.50 4.39 7.23
C ASP A 14 26.76 4.43 8.57
N SER A 15 26.03 5.50 8.87
CA SER A 15 25.46 5.73 10.20
C SER A 15 23.94 5.61 10.27
N VAL A 16 23.22 5.82 9.18
CA VAL A 16 21.75 5.84 9.18
C VAL A 16 21.19 4.98 8.05
N ASN A 17 20.37 3.99 8.40
CA ASN A 17 19.61 3.24 7.42
C ASN A 17 18.40 4.06 6.94
N PRO A 18 18.26 4.37 5.63
CA PRO A 18 17.15 5.13 5.12
C PRO A 18 15.82 4.37 5.31
N SER A 19 14.76 5.10 5.60
CA SER A 19 13.41 4.54 5.80
C SER A 19 12.30 5.42 5.23
N GLY A 20 12.66 6.45 4.46
CA GLY A 20 11.71 7.33 3.79
C GLY A 20 10.93 6.59 2.70
N LYS A 21 9.64 6.92 2.55
CA LYS A 21 8.77 6.39 1.50
C LYS A 21 8.29 7.51 0.58
N LEU A 22 8.16 7.20 -0.70
CA LEU A 22 7.64 8.14 -1.69
C LEU A 22 6.14 8.40 -1.42
N THR A 23 5.77 9.68 -1.42
CA THR A 23 4.39 10.12 -1.23
C THR A 23 3.64 10.34 -2.54
N MET A 24 4.21 9.91 -3.65
CA MET A 24 3.62 9.97 -4.98
C MET A 24 4.08 8.78 -5.83
N THR A 25 3.35 8.51 -6.90
CA THR A 25 3.67 7.48 -7.89
C THR A 25 4.57 8.09 -8.98
N PHE A 26 5.64 7.39 -9.36
CA PHE A 26 6.54 7.81 -10.43
C PHE A 26 6.29 7.00 -11.70
N PRO A 27 5.97 7.65 -12.84
CA PRO A 27 5.74 6.95 -14.10
C PRO A 27 7.05 6.46 -14.72
N LYS A 28 6.96 5.47 -15.61
CA LYS A 28 8.08 5.02 -16.45
C LYS A 28 8.38 5.99 -17.59
N ASN A 29 7.34 6.63 -18.12
CA ASN A 29 7.44 7.67 -19.14
C ASN A 29 6.31 8.69 -19.02
N VAL A 30 6.43 9.80 -19.75
CA VAL A 30 5.45 10.89 -19.74
C VAL A 30 4.07 10.46 -20.25
N GLY A 31 4.01 9.48 -21.15
CA GLY A 31 2.76 8.97 -21.71
C GLY A 31 1.85 8.26 -20.72
N GLN A 32 2.37 7.88 -19.54
CA GLN A 32 1.55 7.29 -18.47
C GLN A 32 0.79 8.32 -17.62
N ILE A 33 1.09 9.61 -17.73
CA ILE A 33 0.48 10.66 -16.89
C ILE A 33 -0.95 10.97 -17.40
N PRO A 34 -1.95 11.06 -16.47
CA PRO A 34 -1.84 10.99 -15.01
C PRO A 34 -1.77 9.56 -14.47
N LEU A 35 -0.86 9.32 -13.52
CA LEU A 35 -0.67 8.01 -12.88
C LEU A 35 -0.64 8.17 -11.35
N PHE A 36 -1.60 7.53 -10.66
CA PHE A 36 -1.71 7.57 -9.21
C PHE A 36 -2.26 6.23 -8.67
N TYR A 37 -1.82 5.86 -7.47
CA TYR A 37 -2.08 4.54 -6.90
C TYR A 37 -3.57 4.25 -6.60
N ASN A 38 -4.35 5.29 -6.32
CA ASN A 38 -5.77 5.21 -5.96
C ASN A 38 -6.70 5.52 -7.13
N HIS A 39 -6.29 5.19 -8.34
CA HIS A 39 -7.12 5.38 -9.53
C HIS A 39 -8.41 4.54 -9.45
N LYS A 40 -9.41 4.95 -10.20
CA LYS A 40 -10.66 4.19 -10.36
C LYS A 40 -10.53 3.15 -11.46
N ASN A 41 -11.29 2.06 -11.35
CA ASN A 41 -11.38 1.08 -12.41
C ASN A 41 -11.93 1.68 -13.71
N THR A 42 -11.41 1.21 -14.84
CA THR A 42 -11.79 1.61 -16.20
C THR A 42 -12.77 0.59 -16.76
N GLY A 43 -13.75 0.13 -16.31
CA GLY A 43 -14.71 -0.85 -16.85
C GLY A 43 -14.12 -2.15 -17.45
N ARG A 44 -12.92 -2.06 -18.05
CA ARG A 44 -12.16 -3.20 -18.59
C ARG A 44 -10.71 -3.14 -18.13
N PRO A 45 -10.43 -3.29 -16.82
CA PRO A 45 -9.06 -3.26 -16.32
C PRO A 45 -8.23 -4.41 -16.90
N LEU A 46 -6.93 -4.17 -17.06
CA LEU A 46 -5.99 -5.22 -17.41
C LEU A 46 -5.89 -6.22 -16.26
N ALA A 47 -5.82 -7.51 -16.58
CA ALA A 47 -5.61 -8.53 -15.56
C ALA A 47 -4.23 -8.36 -14.91
N GLU A 48 -4.15 -8.60 -13.61
CA GLU A 48 -2.91 -8.52 -12.82
C GLU A 48 -1.81 -9.38 -13.46
N GLY A 49 -0.59 -8.86 -13.54
CA GLY A 49 0.55 -9.54 -14.14
C GLY A 49 0.56 -9.64 -15.67
N LYS A 50 -0.40 -9.02 -16.36
CA LYS A 50 -0.42 -8.96 -17.83
C LYS A 50 0.15 -7.62 -18.30
N TRP A 51 0.99 -7.69 -19.32
CA TRP A 51 1.54 -6.50 -19.98
C TRP A 51 0.56 -5.91 -21.00
N PHE A 52 -0.09 -6.76 -21.78
CA PHE A 52 -1.04 -6.38 -22.82
C PHE A 52 -2.16 -7.39 -22.95
N GLN A 53 -3.38 -6.90 -23.14
CA GLN A 53 -4.54 -7.72 -23.45
C GLN A 53 -5.49 -6.93 -24.35
N LYS A 54 -5.85 -7.53 -25.49
CA LYS A 54 -6.76 -6.90 -26.45
C LYS A 54 -8.10 -6.53 -25.79
N PHE A 55 -8.60 -5.33 -26.12
CA PHE A 55 -9.85 -4.76 -25.56
C PHE A 55 -9.82 -4.47 -24.05
N ARG A 56 -8.66 -4.34 -23.45
CA ARG A 56 -8.47 -3.90 -22.07
C ARG A 56 -7.81 -2.52 -22.02
N SER A 57 -7.92 -1.85 -20.87
CA SER A 57 -7.25 -0.57 -20.64
C SER A 57 -5.76 -0.80 -20.41
N ASN A 58 -4.96 -0.61 -21.45
CA ASN A 58 -3.50 -0.70 -21.40
C ASN A 58 -2.86 0.35 -22.32
N TYR A 59 -1.65 0.72 -21.99
CA TYR A 59 -0.81 1.53 -22.88
C TYR A 59 -0.30 0.68 -24.04
N LEU A 60 0.20 1.35 -25.11
CA LEU A 60 0.68 0.65 -26.31
C LEU A 60 2.14 0.25 -26.19
N ASP A 61 2.96 1.08 -25.58
CA ASP A 61 4.42 1.00 -25.57
C ASP A 61 5.04 0.82 -24.18
N VAL A 62 4.22 0.78 -23.15
CA VAL A 62 4.61 0.59 -21.75
C VAL A 62 3.52 -0.17 -21.01
N ASP A 63 3.87 -0.94 -19.99
CA ASP A 63 2.88 -1.57 -19.13
C ASP A 63 2.15 -0.56 -18.22
N ASN A 64 1.10 -0.98 -17.53
CA ASN A 64 0.32 -0.12 -16.63
C ASN A 64 1.01 0.15 -15.30
N GLU A 65 2.11 -0.57 -14.99
CA GLU A 65 2.81 -0.45 -13.73
C GLU A 65 3.69 0.80 -13.68
N PRO A 66 3.76 1.49 -12.53
CA PRO A 66 4.67 2.62 -12.36
C PRO A 66 6.14 2.17 -12.30
N LEU A 67 7.06 3.12 -12.51
CA LEU A 67 8.47 2.92 -12.21
C LEU A 67 8.66 2.70 -10.70
N TYR A 68 8.16 3.64 -9.89
CA TYR A 68 8.11 3.52 -8.44
C TYR A 68 6.66 3.73 -7.97
N PRO A 69 6.07 2.75 -7.25
CA PRO A 69 4.73 2.90 -6.71
C PRO A 69 4.70 3.91 -5.55
N PHE A 70 3.53 4.41 -5.22
CA PHE A 70 3.30 5.16 -3.98
C PHE A 70 3.73 4.31 -2.77
N GLY A 71 4.38 4.93 -1.81
CA GLY A 71 4.88 4.24 -0.63
C GLY A 71 6.22 3.50 -0.83
N TYR A 72 6.79 3.52 -2.04
CA TYR A 72 8.08 2.88 -2.31
C TYR A 72 9.22 3.54 -1.53
N GLY A 73 10.17 2.75 -1.07
CA GLY A 73 11.38 3.23 -0.41
C GLY A 73 12.51 2.20 -0.47
N LEU A 74 13.72 2.68 -0.25
CA LEU A 74 14.93 1.85 -0.19
C LEU A 74 15.42 1.74 1.25
N SER A 75 16.05 0.61 1.56
CA SER A 75 16.69 0.34 2.84
C SER A 75 17.98 -0.44 2.62
N TYR A 76 18.90 -0.38 3.56
CA TYR A 76 20.12 -1.24 3.58
C TYR A 76 19.83 -2.61 4.22
N THR A 77 18.60 -2.87 4.62
CA THR A 77 18.12 -4.17 5.09
C THR A 77 16.88 -4.60 4.33
N THR A 78 16.40 -5.79 4.57
CA THR A 78 15.21 -6.36 3.91
C THR A 78 14.16 -6.73 4.95
N PHE A 79 12.88 -6.58 4.60
CA PHE A 79 11.77 -6.92 5.46
C PHE A 79 10.87 -7.94 4.78
N SER A 80 10.37 -8.91 5.54
CA SER A 80 9.33 -9.84 5.12
C SER A 80 8.06 -9.62 5.93
N TYR A 81 6.93 -9.90 5.30
CA TYR A 81 5.60 -9.78 5.87
C TYR A 81 4.94 -11.14 5.90
N SER A 82 4.33 -11.52 7.02
CA SER A 82 3.45 -12.68 7.10
C SER A 82 2.15 -12.44 6.34
N ASP A 83 1.34 -13.49 6.16
CA ASP A 83 -0.05 -13.32 5.76
C ASP A 83 -0.80 -12.45 6.78
N ILE A 84 -1.84 -11.77 6.30
CA ILE A 84 -2.71 -10.94 7.13
C ILE A 84 -3.68 -11.84 7.88
N THR A 85 -3.75 -11.65 9.20
CA THR A 85 -4.73 -12.29 10.07
C THR A 85 -5.76 -11.27 10.50
N LEU A 86 -7.04 -11.56 10.29
CA LEU A 86 -8.15 -10.78 10.82
C LEU A 86 -8.68 -11.46 12.08
N ASP A 87 -9.07 -10.66 13.08
CA ASP A 87 -9.70 -11.18 14.31
C ASP A 87 -11.12 -11.73 14.05
N GLN A 88 -11.78 -11.26 13.00
CA GLN A 88 -13.07 -11.75 12.53
C GLN A 88 -13.19 -11.57 11.00
N SER A 89 -14.04 -12.37 10.36
CA SER A 89 -14.23 -12.33 8.90
C SER A 89 -15.27 -11.30 8.44
N SER A 90 -16.01 -10.71 9.38
CA SER A 90 -17.04 -9.70 9.09
C SER A 90 -17.22 -8.74 10.25
N MET A 91 -17.73 -7.54 9.96
CA MET A 91 -18.09 -6.53 10.96
C MET A 91 -19.44 -5.89 10.64
N ASN A 92 -20.10 -5.36 11.66
CA ASN A 92 -21.28 -4.51 11.49
C ASN A 92 -20.88 -3.04 11.25
N ILE A 93 -21.81 -2.23 10.75
CA ILE A 93 -21.59 -0.80 10.46
C ILE A 93 -21.03 -0.01 11.67
N ASN A 94 -21.35 -0.39 12.90
CA ASN A 94 -20.83 0.25 14.12
C ASN A 94 -19.69 -0.56 14.79
N GLY A 95 -19.18 -1.58 14.11
CA GLY A 95 -18.12 -2.46 14.61
C GLY A 95 -16.73 -1.99 14.22
N GLU A 96 -15.77 -2.79 14.65
CA GLU A 96 -14.38 -2.68 14.25
C GLU A 96 -13.82 -4.07 13.94
N ILE A 97 -12.79 -4.15 13.11
CA ILE A 97 -12.04 -5.37 12.81
C ILE A 97 -10.56 -5.07 12.90
N THR A 98 -9.78 -5.99 13.44
CA THR A 98 -8.34 -5.83 13.59
C THR A 98 -7.60 -6.68 12.56
N ALA A 99 -6.83 -6.01 11.71
CA ALA A 99 -5.93 -6.66 10.76
C ALA A 99 -4.51 -6.66 11.33
N THR A 100 -3.89 -7.83 11.40
CA THR A 100 -2.59 -8.04 12.02
C THR A 100 -1.63 -8.71 11.05
N VAL A 101 -0.38 -8.24 11.04
CA VAL A 101 0.72 -8.81 10.26
C VAL A 101 1.98 -8.87 11.11
N THR A 102 2.81 -9.88 10.90
CA THR A 102 4.15 -9.93 11.49
C THR A 102 5.17 -9.46 10.46
N VAL A 103 5.94 -8.44 10.83
CA VAL A 103 7.03 -7.89 10.00
C VAL A 103 8.36 -8.34 10.60
N THR A 104 9.21 -8.95 9.79
CA THR A 104 10.53 -9.47 10.19
C THR A 104 11.63 -8.76 9.40
N ASN A 105 12.63 -8.24 10.08
CA ASN A 105 13.86 -7.78 9.44
C ASN A 105 14.72 -9.01 9.08
N THR A 106 14.72 -9.37 7.80
CA THR A 106 15.45 -10.55 7.28
C THR A 106 16.88 -10.23 6.87
N GLY A 107 17.28 -8.96 6.92
CA GLY A 107 18.63 -8.52 6.56
C GLY A 107 19.59 -8.55 7.74
N LYS A 108 20.79 -8.03 7.48
CA LYS A 108 21.92 -8.05 8.44
C LYS A 108 22.12 -6.72 9.17
N ARG A 109 21.31 -5.73 8.92
CA ARG A 109 21.40 -4.38 9.52
C ARG A 109 20.09 -4.02 10.20
N ASP A 110 20.19 -3.25 11.26
CA ASP A 110 19.01 -2.64 11.89
C ASP A 110 18.37 -1.65 10.93
N GLY A 111 17.05 -1.50 11.01
CA GLY A 111 16.35 -0.57 10.13
C GLY A 111 14.92 -0.29 10.57
N ALA A 112 14.38 0.80 10.04
CA ALA A 112 12.98 1.12 10.21
C ALA A 112 12.20 0.82 8.93
N GLU A 113 11.02 0.26 9.10
CA GLU A 113 10.04 0.01 8.04
C GLU A 113 8.77 0.81 8.28
N VAL A 114 8.11 1.24 7.20
CA VAL A 114 6.79 1.86 7.26
C VAL A 114 5.79 0.86 6.70
N VAL A 115 5.06 0.23 7.60
CA VAL A 115 3.99 -0.71 7.29
C VAL A 115 2.76 0.08 6.88
N GLN A 116 2.19 -0.21 5.71
CA GLN A 116 1.11 0.56 5.11
C GLN A 116 -0.15 -0.29 4.99
N LEU A 117 -1.28 0.25 5.47
CA LEU A 117 -2.61 -0.35 5.35
C LEU A 117 -3.38 0.32 4.23
N TYR A 118 -3.83 -0.47 3.27
CA TYR A 118 -4.75 -0.04 2.21
C TYR A 118 -6.05 -0.81 2.30
N ILE A 119 -7.13 -0.17 1.91
CA ILE A 119 -8.45 -0.79 1.82
C ILE A 119 -9.04 -0.51 0.45
N ARG A 120 -9.76 -1.50 -0.06
CA ARG A 120 -10.56 -1.40 -1.29
C ARG A 120 -11.98 -1.85 -1.01
N ASP A 121 -12.92 -1.01 -1.34
CA ASP A 121 -14.32 -1.37 -1.47
C ASP A 121 -14.52 -2.03 -2.84
N LEU A 122 -14.99 -3.27 -2.87
CA LEU A 122 -15.12 -4.03 -4.13
C LEU A 122 -16.30 -3.57 -4.96
N VAL A 123 -17.43 -3.22 -4.31
CA VAL A 123 -18.68 -2.83 -4.98
C VAL A 123 -19.40 -1.78 -4.16
N GLY A 124 -19.24 -0.53 -4.50
CA GLY A 124 -20.01 0.60 -3.92
C GLY A 124 -21.06 1.15 -4.87
N SER A 125 -22.00 1.94 -4.36
CA SER A 125 -23.04 2.64 -5.15
C SER A 125 -22.44 3.63 -6.17
N VAL A 126 -21.20 4.07 -5.96
CA VAL A 126 -20.38 4.85 -6.90
C VAL A 126 -19.05 4.17 -7.12
N THR A 127 -18.38 4.46 -8.24
CA THR A 127 -17.08 3.88 -8.56
C THR A 127 -16.05 4.21 -7.48
N ARG A 128 -15.50 3.16 -6.84
CA ARG A 128 -14.52 3.27 -5.77
C ARG A 128 -13.09 3.17 -6.32
N PRO A 129 -12.10 3.80 -5.66
CA PRO A 129 -10.69 3.60 -5.97
C PRO A 129 -10.27 2.14 -5.83
N VAL A 130 -9.28 1.71 -6.62
CA VAL A 130 -8.73 0.34 -6.54
C VAL A 130 -8.02 0.06 -5.22
N LYS A 131 -7.62 1.08 -4.48
CA LYS A 131 -7.11 1.04 -3.11
C LYS A 131 -6.99 2.45 -2.54
N GLU A 132 -7.11 2.58 -1.24
CA GLU A 132 -6.92 3.83 -0.51
C GLU A 132 -6.05 3.56 0.72
N LEU A 133 -5.01 4.37 0.93
CA LEU A 133 -4.22 4.32 2.16
C LEU A 133 -5.08 4.77 3.34
N LYS A 134 -5.29 3.90 4.31
CA LYS A 134 -6.13 4.17 5.50
C LYS A 134 -5.32 4.25 6.78
N GLY A 135 -4.08 3.74 6.76
CA GLY A 135 -3.20 3.83 7.92
C GLY A 135 -1.76 3.45 7.58
N PHE A 136 -0.85 3.84 8.45
CA PHE A 136 0.54 3.40 8.39
C PHE A 136 1.16 3.43 9.78
N GLU A 137 2.16 2.56 9.99
CA GLU A 137 2.96 2.53 11.22
C GLU A 137 4.43 2.41 10.87
N LYS A 138 5.26 3.27 11.47
CA LYS A 138 6.72 3.18 11.34
C LYS A 138 7.28 2.42 12.54
N ILE A 139 7.90 1.28 12.26
CA ILE A 139 8.52 0.41 13.26
C ILE A 139 10.02 0.36 13.05
N PHE A 140 10.78 0.23 14.13
CA PHE A 140 12.22 -0.04 14.09
C PHE A 140 12.45 -1.49 14.50
N LEU A 141 13.26 -2.22 13.71
CA LEU A 141 13.60 -3.62 13.94
C LEU A 141 15.11 -3.82 13.86
N LYS A 142 15.67 -4.51 14.85
CA LYS A 142 17.03 -5.02 14.79
C LYS A 142 17.14 -6.11 13.73
N ALA A 143 18.37 -6.39 13.28
CA ALA A 143 18.62 -7.51 12.38
C ALA A 143 18.09 -8.82 12.97
N GLY A 144 17.25 -9.53 12.24
CA GLY A 144 16.57 -10.76 12.67
C GLY A 144 15.36 -10.56 13.59
N GLU A 145 15.05 -9.33 14.02
CA GLU A 145 13.88 -9.05 14.87
C GLU A 145 12.57 -9.13 14.07
N ALA A 146 11.55 -9.70 14.72
CA ALA A 146 10.17 -9.71 14.21
C ALA A 146 9.26 -8.93 15.16
N ARG A 147 8.29 -8.20 14.60
CA ARG A 147 7.29 -7.46 15.36
C ARG A 147 5.92 -7.60 14.72
N GLN A 148 4.92 -7.79 15.56
CA GLN A 148 3.52 -7.76 15.16
C GLN A 148 3.04 -6.31 15.08
N VAL A 149 2.35 -5.98 13.96
CA VAL A 149 1.71 -4.70 13.71
C VAL A 149 0.23 -4.96 13.50
N SER A 150 -0.62 -4.20 14.18
CA SER A 150 -2.07 -4.36 14.14
C SER A 150 -2.74 -3.03 13.79
N PHE A 151 -3.66 -3.07 12.84
CA PHE A 151 -4.47 -1.92 12.45
C PHE A 151 -5.93 -2.18 12.78
N LYS A 152 -6.55 -1.25 13.49
CA LYS A 152 -7.99 -1.24 13.71
C LYS A 152 -8.67 -0.58 12.52
N ILE A 153 -9.56 -1.30 11.88
CA ILE A 153 -10.38 -0.85 10.77
C ILE A 153 -11.78 -0.57 11.32
N THR A 154 -12.22 0.66 11.23
CA THR A 154 -13.53 1.12 11.68
C THR A 154 -14.39 1.49 10.48
N SER A 155 -15.70 1.56 10.68
CA SER A 155 -16.64 2.00 9.64
C SER A 155 -16.32 3.40 9.11
N ASP A 156 -15.76 4.30 9.93
CA ASP A 156 -15.35 5.63 9.47
C ASP A 156 -14.26 5.59 8.40
N MET A 157 -13.37 4.59 8.44
CA MET A 157 -12.36 4.38 7.41
C MET A 157 -12.94 3.91 6.08
N LEU A 158 -14.16 3.33 6.11
CA LEU A 158 -14.84 2.75 4.95
C LEU A 158 -15.81 3.74 4.29
N LYS A 159 -16.12 4.85 4.97
CA LYS A 159 -17.05 5.87 4.46
C LYS A 159 -16.56 6.54 3.18
N PHE A 160 -17.54 6.89 2.34
CA PHE A 160 -17.34 7.66 1.12
C PHE A 160 -18.60 8.50 0.82
N TYR A 161 -18.47 9.45 -0.10
CA TYR A 161 -19.61 10.21 -0.59
C TYR A 161 -20.34 9.42 -1.69
N ASN A 162 -21.61 9.11 -1.44
CA ASN A 162 -22.48 8.45 -2.41
C ASN A 162 -22.98 9.43 -3.48
N TYR A 163 -23.90 8.99 -4.36
CA TYR A 163 -24.47 9.82 -5.42
C TYR A 163 -25.23 11.04 -4.89
N ASN A 164 -25.84 10.94 -3.71
CA ASN A 164 -26.59 12.04 -3.07
C ASN A 164 -25.69 12.98 -2.26
N LEU A 165 -24.36 12.78 -2.28
CA LEU A 165 -23.37 13.49 -1.47
C LEU A 165 -23.47 13.22 0.04
N ASP A 166 -24.12 12.14 0.45
CA ASP A 166 -24.12 11.68 1.83
C ASP A 166 -22.81 10.93 2.11
N PHE A 167 -22.21 11.20 3.27
CA PHE A 167 -20.98 10.51 3.70
C PHE A 167 -21.35 9.23 4.46
N VAL A 168 -21.36 8.11 3.74
CA VAL A 168 -21.92 6.83 4.17
C VAL A 168 -20.92 5.68 4.09
N CYS A 169 -21.19 4.64 4.87
CA CYS A 169 -20.56 3.33 4.78
C CYS A 169 -21.64 2.36 4.27
N GLU A 170 -21.36 1.63 3.21
CA GLU A 170 -22.31 0.68 2.60
C GLU A 170 -21.91 -0.76 2.91
N PRO A 171 -22.87 -1.67 3.18
CA PRO A 171 -22.59 -3.09 3.30
C PRO A 171 -21.98 -3.67 2.02
N GLY A 172 -21.05 -4.60 2.16
CA GLY A 172 -20.37 -5.20 1.02
C GLY A 172 -19.06 -5.88 1.40
N ASP A 173 -18.35 -6.36 0.40
CA ASP A 173 -17.05 -7.01 0.56
C ASP A 173 -15.91 -6.01 0.38
N PHE A 174 -14.95 -6.07 1.29
CA PHE A 174 -13.77 -5.21 1.32
C PHE A 174 -12.49 -6.03 1.25
N GLU A 175 -11.51 -5.54 0.51
CA GLU A 175 -10.16 -6.10 0.48
C GLU A 175 -9.23 -5.25 1.37
N VAL A 176 -8.61 -5.91 2.36
CA VAL A 176 -7.55 -5.35 3.19
C VAL A 176 -6.21 -5.72 2.58
N MET A 177 -5.34 -4.73 2.46
CA MET A 177 -4.00 -4.90 1.92
C MET A 177 -2.99 -4.30 2.87
N ILE A 178 -1.96 -5.07 3.26
CA ILE A 178 -0.87 -4.58 4.12
C ILE A 178 0.46 -4.92 3.47
N GLY A 179 1.37 -3.94 3.41
CA GLY A 179 2.68 -4.13 2.84
C GLY A 179 3.61 -2.94 2.92
N THR A 180 4.69 -3.02 2.16
CA THR A 180 5.76 -2.02 2.15
C THR A 180 5.49 -0.81 1.25
N ASP A 181 4.64 -0.99 0.23
CA ASP A 181 4.22 0.04 -0.72
C ASP A 181 2.89 -0.36 -1.38
N SER A 182 2.31 0.49 -2.24
CA SER A 182 1.00 0.26 -2.85
C SER A 182 0.94 -0.91 -3.86
N ARG A 183 2.08 -1.45 -4.28
CA ARG A 183 2.18 -2.61 -5.18
C ARG A 183 2.50 -3.90 -4.41
N ASN A 184 3.45 -3.84 -3.49
CA ASN A 184 3.93 -4.98 -2.73
C ASN A 184 3.15 -5.11 -1.41
N VAL A 185 1.97 -5.74 -1.51
CA VAL A 185 1.03 -5.94 -0.40
C VAL A 185 0.54 -7.38 -0.35
N ASN A 186 0.34 -7.89 0.86
CA ASN A 186 -0.49 -9.08 1.11
C ASN A 186 -1.95 -8.66 1.16
N LYS A 187 -2.88 -9.57 0.85
CA LYS A 187 -4.31 -9.26 0.71
C LYS A 187 -5.17 -10.26 1.47
N THR A 188 -6.27 -9.78 2.03
CA THR A 188 -7.33 -10.62 2.62
C THR A 188 -8.68 -9.91 2.47
N LEU A 189 -9.78 -10.64 2.67
CA LEU A 189 -11.13 -10.12 2.51
C LEU A 189 -11.88 -10.12 3.84
N PHE A 190 -12.77 -9.15 4.02
CA PHE A 190 -13.80 -9.17 5.06
C PHE A 190 -15.11 -8.60 4.52
N ALA A 191 -16.23 -8.94 5.19
CA ALA A 191 -17.56 -8.43 4.85
C ALA A 191 -18.02 -7.39 5.87
N LEU A 192 -18.71 -6.35 5.40
CA LEU A 192 -19.46 -5.39 6.22
C LEU A 192 -20.96 -5.69 6.08
N HIS A 193 -21.66 -5.78 7.20
CA HIS A 193 -23.10 -6.05 7.28
C HIS A 193 -23.88 -4.91 7.94
#